data_1a069da8e3a85d34fb1338b99aa3f8e0
#
_entry.id   1a069da8e3a85d34fb1338b99aa3f8e0
#
_cell.length_a   1.000
_cell.length_b   1.000
_cell.length_c   1.000
_cell.angle_alpha   90.00
_cell.angle_beta   90.00
_cell.angle_gamma   90.00
#
_symmetry.space_group_name_H-M   'P 1'
#
loop_
_entity.id
_entity.type
_entity.pdbx_description
1 polymer ?
#
loop_
_entity_poly.entity_id
_entity_poly.type
_entity_poly.pdbx_seq_one_letter_code
_entity_poly.pdbx_strand_id
1 'polypeptide(L)'
;VVCNEQILSFVPKEAITYYILYSVIHKDSKIRTMKNLQLVAKSSYKTGWAILSDLNHKSMLTQVRDDNDEYVDYLNIYENANGEELGSQPYKLVEHYSGKKTNPEILVINQDAKGALELEGNSMMKVLYTTQEFTEGVPENFVVTDAAYLYYTDVLLTANGQIYIRLLKNPDNAGFHSAPYSSIPVHYNMGMKITRMIQANFYKTRHVLMYDEKNNRFLSLSSLYSYYTGAIDDVPISGLEGKKLIYADAYLPDPYADYLCGYVLLLQDTDGNYSVKTFDLEYDWQGKVIIK
;
A
#
# COMPACT_ATOMS: atom_id res chain seq x y z
N VAL A 1 15.07 35.49 -0.90
CA VAL A 1 14.61 36.26 0.28
C VAL A 1 13.22 35.77 0.61
N VAL A 2 13.06 35.19 1.79
CA VAL A 2 11.75 34.63 2.23
C VAL A 2 10.93 35.74 2.91
N CYS A 3 11.59 36.61 3.66
CA CYS A 3 10.93 37.67 4.43
C CYS A 3 11.92 38.80 4.75
N ASN A 4 11.44 40.05 4.80
CA ASN A 4 12.19 41.24 5.23
C ASN A 4 11.64 41.81 6.54
N GLU A 5 10.78 41.09 7.24
CA GLU A 5 10.15 41.54 8.47
C GLU A 5 10.85 40.98 9.71
N GLN A 6 10.56 41.56 10.88
CA GLN A 6 11.13 41.10 12.16
C GLN A 6 10.58 39.71 12.57
N ILE A 7 9.41 39.35 12.09
CA ILE A 7 8.77 38.06 12.37
C ILE A 7 8.73 37.27 11.08
N LEU A 8 9.39 36.13 11.07
CA LEU A 8 9.29 35.16 9.99
C LEU A 8 8.02 34.30 10.20
N SER A 9 7.05 34.44 9.30
CA SER A 9 5.95 33.49 9.17
C SER A 9 6.25 32.55 8.02
N PHE A 10 6.43 31.29 8.33
CA PHE A 10 6.78 30.25 7.35
C PHE A 10 6.00 28.98 7.63
N VAL A 11 5.27 28.52 6.64
CA VAL A 11 4.56 27.22 6.67
C VAL A 11 5.40 26.23 5.86
N PRO A 12 5.96 25.19 6.50
CA PRO A 12 6.67 24.12 5.80
C PRO A 12 5.73 23.43 4.80
N LYS A 13 6.21 23.21 3.57
CA LYS A 13 5.45 22.48 2.54
C LYS A 13 5.72 20.98 2.58
N GLU A 14 6.85 20.59 3.15
CA GLU A 14 7.30 19.20 3.22
C GLU A 14 7.85 18.90 4.62
N ALA A 15 7.74 17.64 5.04
CA ALA A 15 8.25 17.17 6.33
C ALA A 15 9.76 16.85 6.24
N ILE A 16 10.56 17.89 6.05
CA ILE A 16 12.01 17.81 5.94
C ILE A 16 12.71 18.81 6.90
N THR A 17 14.02 18.72 6.96
CA THR A 17 14.81 19.71 7.67
C THR A 17 15.10 20.89 6.77
N TYR A 18 14.63 22.07 7.16
CA TYR A 18 14.91 23.34 6.49
C TYR A 18 16.10 24.02 7.16
N TYR A 19 17.06 24.46 6.36
CA TYR A 19 18.18 25.27 6.81
C TYR A 19 17.91 26.74 6.42
N ILE A 20 17.68 27.57 7.43
CA ILE A 20 17.31 28.96 7.26
C ILE A 20 18.49 29.83 7.61
N LEU A 21 18.93 30.67 6.68
CA LEU A 21 19.94 31.68 6.93
C LEU A 21 19.24 33.01 7.31
N TYR A 22 19.31 33.33 8.59
CA TYR A 22 18.87 34.64 9.08
C TYR A 22 20.01 35.64 8.98
N SER A 23 19.77 36.80 8.38
CA SER A 23 20.77 37.86 8.29
C SER A 23 20.19 39.22 8.62
N VAL A 24 20.92 39.95 9.44
CA VAL A 24 20.63 41.36 9.79
C VAL A 24 21.74 42.22 9.22
N ILE A 25 21.34 43.32 8.57
CA ILE A 25 22.28 44.32 8.04
C ILE A 25 22.07 45.61 8.83
N HIS A 26 23.09 46.07 9.49
CA HIS A 26 23.08 47.39 10.19
C HIS A 26 22.92 48.49 9.15
N LYS A 27 21.94 49.37 9.37
CA LYS A 27 21.50 50.32 8.35
C LYS A 27 22.62 51.32 7.93
N ASP A 28 23.40 51.83 8.88
CA ASP A 28 24.39 52.82 8.62
C ASP A 28 25.76 52.23 8.26
N SER A 29 26.26 51.31 9.08
CA SER A 29 27.59 50.71 8.86
C SER A 29 27.60 49.61 7.79
N LYS A 30 26.44 49.15 7.33
CA LYS A 30 26.27 48.03 6.37
C LYS A 30 26.88 46.71 6.83
N ILE A 31 27.26 46.60 8.10
CA ILE A 31 27.75 45.36 8.68
C ILE A 31 26.62 44.33 8.66
N ARG A 32 26.95 43.16 8.15
CA ARG A 32 26.02 42.03 8.06
C ARG A 32 26.35 40.98 9.13
N THR A 33 25.37 40.65 9.96
CA THR A 33 25.45 39.55 10.90
C THR A 33 24.55 38.44 10.40
N MET A 34 25.02 37.19 10.43
CA MET A 34 24.30 36.03 9.93
C MET A 34 24.19 34.96 11.01
N LYS A 35 23.06 34.26 11.04
CA LYS A 35 22.84 33.09 11.90
C LYS A 35 22.11 31.98 11.11
N ASN A 36 22.66 30.80 11.21
CA ASN A 36 21.99 29.62 10.69
C ASN A 36 20.97 29.07 11.71
N LEU A 37 19.78 28.80 11.25
CA LEU A 37 18.72 28.16 12.02
C LEU A 37 18.36 26.85 11.31
N GLN A 38 18.08 25.83 12.09
CA GLN A 38 17.58 24.56 11.61
C GLN A 38 16.13 24.41 12.08
N LEU A 39 15.21 24.27 11.14
CA LEU A 39 13.80 23.99 11.39
C LEU A 39 13.51 22.57 10.92
N VAL A 40 13.18 21.68 11.85
CA VAL A 40 12.77 20.32 11.55
C VAL A 40 11.25 20.28 11.47
N ALA A 41 10.73 20.21 10.25
CA ALA A 41 9.31 19.99 10.04
C ALA A 41 9.04 18.47 10.09
N LYS A 42 8.10 18.06 10.93
CA LYS A 42 7.66 16.67 11.03
C LYS A 42 6.28 16.54 10.39
N SER A 43 6.03 15.44 9.70
CA SER A 43 4.69 15.10 9.25
C SER A 43 3.77 14.84 10.43
N SER A 44 2.55 15.33 10.35
CA SER A 44 1.50 15.01 11.34
C SER A 44 1.03 13.56 11.22
N TYR A 45 1.26 12.92 10.08
CA TYR A 45 0.66 11.63 9.73
C TYR A 45 1.68 10.47 9.63
N LYS A 46 2.93 10.70 10.01
CA LYS A 46 4.00 9.69 9.87
C LYS A 46 3.89 8.51 10.84
N THR A 47 3.24 8.68 11.97
CA THR A 47 3.15 7.68 13.03
C THR A 47 1.71 7.53 13.51
N GLY A 48 1.36 6.35 14.02
CA GLY A 48 0.02 6.05 14.52
C GLY A 48 -0.79 5.18 13.57
N TRP A 49 -2.10 5.24 13.69
CA TRP A 49 -3.04 4.43 12.93
C TRP A 49 -3.87 5.29 11.98
N ALA A 50 -3.95 4.91 10.72
CA ALA A 50 -4.92 5.45 9.78
C ALA A 50 -6.19 4.58 9.82
N ILE A 51 -7.33 5.21 10.00
CA ILE A 51 -8.63 4.55 10.14
C ILE A 51 -9.56 5.07 9.05
N LEU A 52 -9.99 4.17 8.17
CA LEU A 52 -11.02 4.45 7.17
C LEU A 52 -12.39 4.05 7.74
N SER A 53 -13.33 4.96 7.76
CA SER A 53 -14.67 4.73 8.31
C SER A 53 -15.77 5.25 7.41
N ASP A 54 -16.98 4.71 7.58
CA ASP A 54 -18.22 5.25 7.01
C ASP A 54 -18.85 6.22 8.00
N LEU A 55 -19.00 7.45 7.60
CA LEU A 55 -19.75 8.46 8.36
C LEU A 55 -20.88 9.00 7.49
N ASN A 56 -22.12 8.58 7.75
CA ASN A 56 -23.30 9.01 6.99
C ASN A 56 -23.15 8.79 5.46
N HIS A 57 -22.69 7.59 5.08
CA HIS A 57 -22.44 7.18 3.70
C HIS A 57 -21.27 7.91 3.00
N LYS A 58 -20.43 8.60 3.76
CA LYS A 58 -19.18 9.21 3.27
C LYS A 58 -17.97 8.51 3.85
N SER A 59 -16.97 8.33 3.02
CA SER A 59 -15.66 7.83 3.46
C SER A 59 -14.95 8.91 4.25
N MET A 60 -14.52 8.58 5.45
CA MET A 60 -13.75 9.46 6.31
C MET A 60 -12.42 8.80 6.67
N LEU A 61 -11.32 9.51 6.50
CA LEU A 61 -9.99 9.08 6.91
C LEU A 61 -9.57 9.84 8.16
N THR A 62 -9.30 9.10 9.24
CA THR A 62 -8.87 9.61 10.54
C THR A 62 -7.48 9.08 10.86
N GLN A 63 -6.64 9.92 11.43
CA GLN A 63 -5.34 9.50 12.00
C GLN A 63 -5.41 9.58 13.51
N VAL A 64 -5.06 8.49 14.17
CA VAL A 64 -4.85 8.44 15.62
C VAL A 64 -3.36 8.33 15.88
N ARG A 65 -2.78 9.29 16.57
CA ARG A 65 -1.35 9.36 16.88
C ARG A 65 -1.10 9.27 18.38
N ASP A 66 -0.10 8.52 18.76
CA ASP A 66 0.44 8.51 20.11
C ASP A 66 1.48 9.63 20.25
N ASP A 67 1.17 10.63 21.03
CA ASP A 67 2.03 11.77 21.33
C ASP A 67 2.39 11.77 22.82
N ASN A 68 3.44 11.04 23.19
CA ASN A 68 3.95 10.98 24.58
C ASN A 68 2.90 10.54 25.62
N ASP A 69 2.30 9.39 25.40
CA ASP A 69 1.26 8.77 26.21
C ASP A 69 -0.13 9.43 26.13
N GLU A 70 -0.33 10.36 25.22
CA GLU A 70 -1.63 10.91 24.89
C GLU A 70 -1.99 10.58 23.41
N TYR A 71 -3.18 10.06 23.20
CA TYR A 71 -3.69 9.83 21.84
C TYR A 71 -4.32 11.12 21.32
N VAL A 72 -3.90 11.53 20.13
CA VAL A 72 -4.42 12.70 19.43
C VAL A 72 -5.11 12.26 18.15
N ASP A 73 -6.39 12.62 18.01
CA ASP A 73 -7.22 12.30 16.85
C ASP A 73 -7.19 13.45 15.85
N TYR A 74 -6.79 13.15 14.62
CA TYR A 74 -6.89 14.04 13.47
C TYR A 74 -8.03 13.56 12.58
N LEU A 75 -9.19 14.19 12.72
CA LEU A 75 -10.39 13.81 11.97
C LEU A 75 -10.35 14.34 10.54
N ASN A 76 -10.91 13.56 9.62
CA ASN A 76 -11.13 13.95 8.22
C ASN A 76 -9.88 14.51 7.54
N ILE A 77 -8.76 13.84 7.72
CA ILE A 77 -7.42 14.30 7.28
C ILE A 77 -7.31 14.48 5.77
N TYR A 78 -8.04 13.67 4.98
CA TYR A 78 -8.06 13.82 3.54
C TYR A 78 -8.73 15.14 3.09
N GLU A 79 -9.92 15.42 3.57
CA GLU A 79 -10.65 16.64 3.20
C GLU A 79 -9.89 17.89 3.67
N ASN A 80 -9.29 17.83 4.86
CA ASN A 80 -8.44 18.90 5.38
C ASN A 80 -7.21 19.17 4.51
N ALA A 81 -6.62 18.12 3.92
CA ALA A 81 -5.44 18.24 3.06
C ALA A 81 -5.78 18.68 1.63
N ASN A 82 -6.93 18.22 1.08
CA ASN A 82 -7.25 18.35 -0.35
C ASN A 82 -8.41 19.30 -0.65
N GLY A 83 -9.21 19.68 0.35
CA GLY A 83 -10.38 20.55 0.17
C GLY A 83 -11.54 19.89 -0.59
N GLU A 84 -11.55 18.55 -0.68
CA GLU A 84 -12.59 17.77 -1.36
C GLU A 84 -12.95 16.51 -0.55
N GLU A 85 -14.15 15.95 -0.78
CA GLU A 85 -14.58 14.72 -0.12
C GLU A 85 -13.80 13.49 -0.64
N LEU A 86 -13.42 12.58 0.27
CA LEU A 86 -12.70 11.36 -0.03
C LEU A 86 -13.50 10.40 -0.94
N GLY A 87 -14.80 10.45 -0.88
CA GLY A 87 -15.71 9.58 -1.62
C GLY A 87 -16.74 8.92 -0.71
N SER A 88 -17.23 7.76 -1.14
CA SER A 88 -18.25 6.99 -0.42
C SER A 88 -17.95 5.50 -0.48
N GLN A 89 -18.69 4.71 0.31
CA GLN A 89 -18.53 3.26 0.36
C GLN A 89 -17.08 2.83 0.68
N PRO A 90 -16.55 3.23 1.84
CA PRO A 90 -15.19 2.88 2.25
C PRO A 90 -15.07 1.36 2.39
N TYR A 91 -13.98 0.81 1.89
CA TYR A 91 -13.80 -0.64 1.88
C TYR A 91 -12.51 -1.08 2.57
N LYS A 92 -11.36 -0.55 2.14
CA LYS A 92 -10.05 -1.00 2.65
C LYS A 92 -8.98 0.09 2.53
N LEU A 93 -8.01 0.06 3.45
CA LEU A 93 -6.72 0.75 3.31
C LEU A 93 -5.64 -0.29 2.99
N VAL A 94 -4.77 0.04 2.06
CA VAL A 94 -3.59 -0.77 1.75
C VAL A 94 -2.37 0.14 1.75
N GLU A 95 -1.35 -0.25 2.49
CA GLU A 95 -0.08 0.47 2.48
C GLU A 95 0.66 0.16 1.17
N HIS A 96 0.94 1.21 0.39
CA HIS A 96 1.75 1.13 -0.80
C HIS A 96 3.21 1.41 -0.43
N TYR A 97 3.89 0.36 -0.03
CA TYR A 97 5.27 0.41 0.36
C TYR A 97 6.18 -0.10 -0.77
N SER A 98 7.07 0.71 -1.27
CA SER A 98 8.07 0.27 -2.23
C SER A 98 9.47 0.59 -1.74
N GLY A 99 10.13 -0.41 -1.26
CA GLY A 99 11.57 -0.51 -1.10
C GLY A 99 12.24 0.65 -0.38
N LYS A 100 13.05 1.43 -1.08
CA LYS A 100 13.87 2.50 -0.50
C LYS A 100 13.20 3.86 -0.45
N LYS A 101 11.93 3.98 -0.78
CA LYS A 101 11.29 5.29 -0.80
C LYS A 101 11.02 5.80 0.59
N THR A 102 11.40 7.04 0.78
CA THR A 102 11.24 7.77 2.04
C THR A 102 9.81 8.21 2.29
N ASN A 103 8.98 8.25 1.24
CA ASN A 103 7.60 8.68 1.30
C ASN A 103 6.70 7.50 0.90
N PRO A 104 6.10 6.79 1.85
CA PRO A 104 5.12 5.77 1.57
C PRO A 104 3.87 6.40 0.96
N GLU A 105 3.09 5.59 0.23
CA GLU A 105 1.75 5.94 -0.21
C GLU A 105 0.72 5.05 0.47
N ILE A 106 -0.52 5.45 0.46
CA ILE A 106 -1.65 4.70 1.01
C ILE A 106 -2.71 4.62 -0.07
N LEU A 107 -3.08 3.42 -0.46
CA LEU A 107 -4.24 3.18 -1.31
C LEU A 107 -5.50 3.17 -0.45
N VAL A 108 -6.38 4.12 -0.68
CA VAL A 108 -7.73 4.15 -0.13
C VAL A 108 -8.69 3.51 -1.13
N ILE A 109 -9.25 2.38 -0.78
CA ILE A 109 -10.22 1.68 -1.61
C ILE A 109 -11.62 2.11 -1.20
N ASN A 110 -12.27 2.85 -2.09
CA ASN A 110 -13.69 3.13 -2.07
C ASN A 110 -14.37 2.34 -3.18
N GLN A 111 -15.58 1.85 -2.93
CA GLN A 111 -16.36 1.13 -3.95
C GLN A 111 -17.34 2.04 -4.69
N ASP A 112 -17.11 3.34 -4.67
CA ASP A 112 -17.85 4.31 -5.45
C ASP A 112 -17.34 4.41 -6.91
N ALA A 113 -18.00 5.25 -7.71
CA ALA A 113 -17.68 5.40 -9.13
C ALA A 113 -16.29 6.03 -9.41
N LYS A 114 -15.66 6.67 -8.43
CA LYS A 114 -14.31 7.25 -8.56
C LYS A 114 -13.23 6.17 -8.47
N GLY A 115 -13.50 5.09 -7.72
CA GLY A 115 -12.57 3.98 -7.51
C GLY A 115 -11.55 4.24 -6.41
N ALA A 116 -10.49 3.42 -6.42
CA ALA A 116 -9.42 3.51 -5.42
C ALA A 116 -8.48 4.69 -5.70
N LEU A 117 -7.99 5.30 -4.62
CA LEU A 117 -7.23 6.55 -4.63
C LEU A 117 -5.91 6.39 -3.88
N GLU A 118 -4.80 6.73 -4.53
CA GLU A 118 -3.49 6.82 -3.89
C GLU A 118 -3.30 8.18 -3.21
N LEU A 119 -2.83 8.13 -1.96
CA LEU A 119 -2.45 9.30 -1.15
C LEU A 119 -0.97 9.26 -0.81
N GLU A 120 -0.33 10.43 -0.79
CA GLU A 120 1.00 10.56 -0.22
C GLU A 120 0.92 10.42 1.30
N GLY A 121 1.63 9.43 1.86
CA GLY A 121 1.43 8.97 3.23
C GLY A 121 1.83 9.94 4.34
N ASN A 122 2.66 10.96 4.05
CA ASN A 122 3.06 11.96 5.04
C ASN A 122 2.14 13.20 5.05
N SER A 123 1.53 13.53 3.93
CA SER A 123 0.71 14.74 3.77
C SER A 123 -0.77 14.45 3.58
N MET A 124 -1.12 13.21 3.25
CA MET A 124 -2.47 12.80 2.84
C MET A 124 -2.99 13.53 1.60
N MET A 125 -2.07 14.13 0.85
CA MET A 125 -2.39 14.74 -0.43
C MET A 125 -2.72 13.67 -1.47
N LYS A 126 -3.74 13.95 -2.26
CA LYS A 126 -4.13 13.12 -3.40
C LYS A 126 -2.99 13.01 -4.41
N VAL A 127 -2.65 11.80 -4.80
CA VAL A 127 -1.72 11.50 -5.88
C VAL A 127 -2.52 11.29 -7.16
N LEU A 128 -3.24 10.17 -7.27
CA LEU A 128 -4.07 9.86 -8.43
C LEU A 128 -5.08 8.73 -8.11
N TYR A 129 -6.05 8.55 -8.98
CA TYR A 129 -6.94 7.39 -8.94
C TYR A 129 -6.36 6.22 -9.74
N THR A 130 -6.54 4.98 -9.27
CA THR A 130 -6.08 3.77 -9.98
C THR A 130 -6.63 3.67 -11.40
N THR A 131 -7.80 4.25 -11.66
CA THR A 131 -8.38 4.36 -13.01
C THR A 131 -7.55 5.19 -13.98
N GLN A 132 -6.67 6.05 -13.49
CA GLN A 132 -5.79 6.88 -14.32
C GLN A 132 -4.47 6.18 -14.71
N GLU A 133 -4.24 4.97 -14.19
CA GLU A 133 -2.98 4.24 -14.35
C GLU A 133 -2.99 3.21 -15.49
N PHE A 134 -3.99 3.20 -16.34
CA PHE A 134 -4.09 2.28 -17.48
C PHE A 134 -3.79 3.00 -18.81
N THR A 135 -2.89 2.44 -19.62
CA THR A 135 -2.53 3.04 -20.91
C THR A 135 -3.59 2.86 -21.99
N GLU A 136 -4.27 1.73 -22.01
CA GLU A 136 -5.26 1.37 -23.03
C GLU A 136 -6.70 1.62 -22.59
N GLY A 137 -6.85 2.41 -21.50
CA GLY A 137 -8.14 2.67 -20.88
C GLY A 137 -8.48 1.67 -19.77
N VAL A 138 -9.37 2.11 -18.89
CA VAL A 138 -9.83 1.35 -17.73
C VAL A 138 -10.63 0.12 -18.19
N PRO A 139 -10.35 -1.08 -17.65
CA PRO A 139 -11.15 -2.26 -17.97
C PRO A 139 -12.63 -2.08 -17.58
N GLU A 140 -13.50 -2.76 -18.32
CA GLU A 140 -14.93 -2.72 -18.04
C GLU A 140 -15.25 -3.31 -16.65
N ASN A 141 -16.16 -2.68 -15.93
CA ASN A 141 -16.53 -3.07 -14.54
C ASN A 141 -15.34 -3.13 -13.57
N PHE A 142 -14.36 -2.26 -13.75
CA PHE A 142 -13.19 -2.18 -12.89
C PHE A 142 -13.54 -1.55 -11.53
N VAL A 143 -13.64 -2.39 -10.51
CA VAL A 143 -13.84 -1.98 -9.11
C VAL A 143 -12.79 -2.67 -8.25
N VAL A 144 -11.81 -1.92 -7.77
CA VAL A 144 -10.74 -2.45 -6.91
C VAL A 144 -11.30 -2.87 -5.56
N THR A 145 -10.90 -4.04 -5.09
CA THR A 145 -11.24 -4.56 -3.75
C THR A 145 -10.01 -4.85 -2.90
N ASP A 146 -8.86 -5.02 -3.53
CA ASP A 146 -7.60 -5.24 -2.82
C ASP A 146 -6.41 -4.86 -3.69
N ALA A 147 -5.24 -4.69 -3.08
CA ALA A 147 -3.97 -4.49 -3.77
C ALA A 147 -2.84 -5.22 -3.04
N ALA A 148 -1.81 -5.60 -3.78
CA ALA A 148 -0.56 -6.11 -3.23
C ALA A 148 0.62 -5.44 -3.96
N TYR A 149 1.56 -4.94 -3.18
CA TYR A 149 2.71 -4.20 -3.67
C TYR A 149 3.98 -5.00 -3.43
N LEU A 150 4.41 -5.69 -4.47
CA LEU A 150 5.59 -6.55 -4.44
C LEU A 150 6.82 -5.79 -4.95
N TYR A 151 7.98 -6.37 -4.80
CA TYR A 151 9.23 -5.67 -5.14
C TYR A 151 9.35 -5.24 -6.61
N TYR A 152 8.90 -6.08 -7.56
CA TYR A 152 8.91 -5.78 -9.00
C TYR A 152 7.51 -5.70 -9.62
N THR A 153 6.45 -5.88 -8.85
CA THR A 153 5.10 -6.01 -9.39
C THR A 153 4.09 -5.44 -8.43
N ASP A 154 3.24 -4.57 -8.92
CA ASP A 154 2.04 -4.17 -8.22
C ASP A 154 0.84 -4.95 -8.79
N VAL A 155 -0.06 -5.34 -7.91
CA VAL A 155 -1.21 -6.18 -8.22
C VAL A 155 -2.47 -5.52 -7.69
N LEU A 156 -3.49 -5.38 -8.56
CA LEU A 156 -4.83 -4.95 -8.16
C LEU A 156 -5.80 -6.13 -8.30
N LEU A 157 -6.61 -6.35 -7.29
CA LEU A 157 -7.72 -7.29 -7.30
C LEU A 157 -9.03 -6.53 -7.47
N THR A 158 -9.91 -7.03 -8.33
CA THR A 158 -11.22 -6.44 -8.59
C THR A 158 -12.37 -7.28 -8.05
N ALA A 159 -13.54 -6.67 -7.88
CA ALA A 159 -14.74 -7.30 -7.33
C ALA A 159 -15.22 -8.53 -8.12
N ASN A 160 -14.92 -8.59 -9.43
CA ASN A 160 -15.22 -9.75 -10.28
C ASN A 160 -14.18 -10.87 -10.18
N GLY A 161 -13.15 -10.71 -9.33
CA GLY A 161 -12.12 -11.71 -9.09
C GLY A 161 -10.98 -11.74 -10.11
N GLN A 162 -10.87 -10.71 -10.93
CA GLN A 162 -9.76 -10.53 -11.86
C GLN A 162 -8.60 -9.79 -11.17
N ILE A 163 -7.38 -10.09 -11.61
CA ILE A 163 -6.18 -9.37 -11.17
C ILE A 163 -5.53 -8.67 -12.35
N TYR A 164 -5.05 -7.46 -12.08
CA TYR A 164 -4.31 -6.62 -13.02
C TYR A 164 -2.94 -6.34 -12.44
N ILE A 165 -1.91 -6.39 -13.27
CA ILE A 165 -0.53 -6.18 -12.82
C ILE A 165 0.15 -5.07 -13.59
N ARG A 166 1.10 -4.42 -12.93
CA ARG A 166 2.14 -3.62 -13.56
C ARG A 166 3.51 -4.13 -13.14
N LEU A 167 4.46 -4.07 -14.06
CA LEU A 167 5.82 -4.53 -13.83
C LEU A 167 6.74 -3.32 -13.65
N LEU A 168 7.46 -3.29 -12.54
CA LEU A 168 8.42 -2.24 -12.20
C LEU A 168 9.82 -2.63 -12.67
N LYS A 169 10.36 -1.91 -13.66
CA LYS A 169 11.68 -2.23 -14.24
C LYS A 169 12.85 -1.97 -13.27
N ASN A 170 12.69 -1.01 -12.39
CA ASN A 170 13.74 -0.61 -11.44
C ASN A 170 13.11 -0.11 -10.13
N PRO A 171 12.65 -1.02 -9.28
CA PRO A 171 11.87 -0.68 -8.09
C PRO A 171 12.62 0.20 -7.09
N ASP A 172 13.96 0.11 -7.03
CA ASP A 172 14.77 0.92 -6.11
C ASP A 172 14.85 2.40 -6.53
N ASN A 173 14.69 2.70 -7.82
CA ASN A 173 14.84 4.05 -8.38
C ASN A 173 13.58 4.58 -9.10
N ALA A 174 12.63 3.71 -9.38
CA ALA A 174 11.39 4.08 -10.04
C ALA A 174 10.45 4.84 -9.10
N GLY A 175 9.62 5.74 -9.64
CA GLY A 175 8.46 6.28 -8.97
C GLY A 175 7.42 5.18 -8.72
N PHE A 176 6.53 5.36 -7.73
CA PHE A 176 5.42 4.42 -7.49
C PHE A 176 4.61 4.18 -8.78
N HIS A 177 4.38 5.23 -9.54
CA HIS A 177 3.57 5.21 -10.77
C HIS A 177 4.43 5.22 -12.04
N SER A 178 5.61 4.57 -12.02
CA SER A 178 6.56 4.60 -13.14
C SER A 178 6.18 3.75 -14.34
N ALA A 179 5.19 2.88 -14.19
CA ALA A 179 4.64 2.04 -15.26
C ALA A 179 3.12 1.98 -15.13
N PRO A 180 2.39 1.84 -16.25
CA PRO A 180 0.94 1.62 -16.21
C PRO A 180 0.62 0.17 -15.88
N TYR A 181 -0.61 -0.07 -15.40
CA TYR A 181 -1.19 -1.40 -15.35
C TYR A 181 -1.55 -1.89 -16.76
N SER A 182 -1.44 -3.21 -16.95
CA SER A 182 -2.01 -3.86 -18.14
C SER A 182 -3.53 -3.77 -18.08
N SER A 183 -4.18 -3.41 -19.18
CA SER A 183 -5.66 -3.47 -19.28
C SER A 183 -6.19 -4.89 -19.51
N ILE A 184 -5.29 -5.85 -19.72
CA ILE A 184 -5.62 -7.27 -19.85
C ILE A 184 -5.41 -7.94 -18.49
N PRO A 185 -6.43 -8.56 -17.90
CA PRO A 185 -6.29 -9.26 -16.64
C PRO A 185 -5.38 -10.49 -16.79
N VAL A 186 -4.70 -10.85 -15.73
CA VAL A 186 -3.86 -12.06 -15.71
C VAL A 186 -4.76 -13.30 -15.80
N HIS A 187 -4.32 -14.26 -16.62
CA HIS A 187 -4.99 -15.54 -16.79
C HIS A 187 -4.09 -16.68 -16.33
N TYR A 188 -4.69 -17.68 -15.72
CA TYR A 188 -4.03 -18.91 -15.31
C TYR A 188 -4.88 -20.13 -15.63
N ASN A 189 -4.27 -21.32 -15.63
CA ASN A 189 -4.90 -22.60 -15.97
C ASN A 189 -6.30 -22.78 -15.36
N MET A 190 -7.25 -23.26 -16.15
CA MET A 190 -8.66 -23.49 -15.79
C MET A 190 -9.45 -22.19 -15.52
N GLY A 191 -8.88 -21.04 -15.82
CA GLY A 191 -9.38 -19.75 -15.36
C GLY A 191 -9.27 -19.63 -13.83
N MET A 192 -9.53 -18.44 -13.31
CA MET A 192 -9.49 -18.18 -11.87
C MET A 192 -10.54 -17.15 -11.49
N LYS A 193 -10.95 -17.17 -10.22
CA LYS A 193 -11.72 -16.11 -9.55
C LYS A 193 -11.05 -15.87 -8.20
N ILE A 194 -10.20 -14.88 -8.14
CA ILE A 194 -9.50 -14.52 -6.90
C ILE A 194 -10.45 -13.75 -5.99
N THR A 195 -10.58 -14.17 -4.75
CA THR A 195 -11.43 -13.49 -3.75
C THR A 195 -10.65 -12.97 -2.57
N ARG A 196 -9.38 -13.37 -2.42
CA ARG A 196 -8.48 -12.86 -1.40
C ARG A 196 -7.05 -12.80 -1.91
N MET A 197 -6.36 -11.75 -1.55
CA MET A 197 -4.90 -11.65 -1.61
C MET A 197 -4.36 -11.58 -0.19
N ILE A 198 -3.30 -12.32 0.08
CA ILE A 198 -2.65 -12.41 1.39
C ILE A 198 -1.18 -12.08 1.17
N GLN A 199 -0.77 -10.93 1.66
CA GLN A 199 0.59 -10.43 1.56
C GLN A 199 1.14 -10.16 2.96
N ALA A 200 2.36 -10.56 3.22
CA ALA A 200 3.07 -10.10 4.40
C ALA A 200 3.52 -8.64 4.22
N ASN A 201 3.13 -7.77 5.15
CA ASN A 201 3.52 -6.37 5.16
C ASN A 201 4.98 -6.21 5.62
N PHE A 202 5.91 -6.40 4.72
CA PHE A 202 7.32 -6.12 4.97
C PHE A 202 8.04 -5.64 3.71
N TYR A 203 9.12 -4.96 3.94
CA TYR A 203 10.03 -4.49 2.91
C TYR A 203 10.50 -5.60 1.99
N LYS A 204 10.37 -5.40 0.67
CA LYS A 204 10.74 -6.35 -0.38
C LYS A 204 9.93 -7.64 -0.43
N THR A 205 8.65 -7.60 -0.13
CA THR A 205 7.76 -8.73 -0.35
C THR A 205 7.95 -9.28 -1.77
N ARG A 206 8.19 -10.59 -1.87
CA ARG A 206 8.55 -11.26 -3.12
C ARG A 206 7.39 -11.98 -3.78
N HIS A 207 6.29 -12.16 -3.06
CA HIS A 207 5.12 -12.85 -3.57
C HIS A 207 3.87 -12.47 -2.81
N VAL A 208 2.72 -12.75 -3.42
CA VAL A 208 1.40 -12.70 -2.80
C VAL A 208 0.73 -14.04 -2.96
N LEU A 209 0.14 -14.56 -1.88
CA LEU A 209 -0.71 -15.74 -1.89
C LEU A 209 -2.13 -15.31 -2.25
N MET A 210 -2.76 -16.02 -3.19
CA MET A 210 -4.10 -15.71 -3.70
C MET A 210 -5.02 -16.91 -3.53
N TYR A 211 -6.25 -16.69 -3.06
CA TYR A 211 -7.25 -17.74 -3.01
C TYR A 211 -8.16 -17.68 -4.23
N ASP A 212 -8.09 -18.73 -5.05
CA ASP A 212 -8.95 -18.97 -6.20
C ASP A 212 -10.20 -19.73 -5.74
N GLU A 213 -11.27 -19.00 -5.44
CA GLU A 213 -12.53 -19.57 -4.96
C GLU A 213 -13.17 -20.50 -5.97
N LYS A 214 -13.07 -20.19 -7.28
CA LYS A 214 -13.67 -20.99 -8.36
C LYS A 214 -13.15 -22.43 -8.37
N ASN A 215 -11.86 -22.61 -8.11
CA ASN A 215 -11.20 -23.90 -8.18
C ASN A 215 -10.80 -24.44 -6.79
N ASN A 216 -11.20 -23.75 -5.72
CA ASN A 216 -10.85 -24.06 -4.31
C ASN A 216 -9.38 -24.38 -4.12
N ARG A 217 -8.51 -23.48 -4.55
CA ARG A 217 -7.05 -23.65 -4.48
C ARG A 217 -6.34 -22.34 -4.11
N PHE A 218 -5.09 -22.46 -3.75
CA PHE A 218 -4.21 -21.32 -3.60
C PHE A 218 -3.25 -21.21 -4.77
N LEU A 219 -3.02 -19.98 -5.18
CA LEU A 219 -2.04 -19.58 -6.19
C LEU A 219 -1.05 -18.62 -5.56
N SER A 220 0.18 -18.63 -6.01
CA SER A 220 1.18 -17.64 -5.67
C SER A 220 1.55 -16.84 -6.91
N LEU A 221 1.53 -15.51 -6.82
CA LEU A 221 2.11 -14.63 -7.82
C LEU A 221 3.46 -14.13 -7.29
N SER A 222 4.52 -14.39 -8.03
CA SER A 222 5.89 -14.10 -7.61
C SER A 222 6.46 -12.82 -8.21
N SER A 223 7.37 -12.20 -7.47
CA SER A 223 8.14 -11.01 -7.85
C SER A 223 9.60 -11.16 -7.42
N LEU A 224 10.21 -12.31 -7.72
CA LEU A 224 11.52 -12.71 -7.21
C LEU A 224 12.68 -11.97 -7.89
N TYR A 225 12.64 -11.94 -9.21
CA TYR A 225 13.68 -11.34 -10.04
C TYR A 225 13.03 -10.65 -11.24
N SER A 226 13.75 -9.74 -11.88
CA SER A 226 13.23 -9.02 -13.06
C SER A 226 12.79 -9.91 -14.22
N TYR A 227 13.31 -11.12 -14.30
CA TYR A 227 12.98 -12.14 -15.32
C TYR A 227 11.95 -13.19 -14.83
N TYR A 228 11.65 -13.23 -13.52
CA TYR A 228 10.69 -14.15 -12.92
C TYR A 228 9.57 -13.39 -12.18
N THR A 229 9.11 -12.35 -12.80
CA THR A 229 8.14 -11.44 -12.22
C THR A 229 6.77 -11.64 -12.87
N GLY A 230 5.72 -11.71 -12.05
CA GLY A 230 4.35 -11.95 -12.48
C GLY A 230 4.06 -13.41 -12.82
N ALA A 231 4.98 -14.34 -12.52
CA ALA A 231 4.71 -15.77 -12.65
C ALA A 231 3.70 -16.23 -11.60
N ILE A 232 2.77 -17.06 -12.03
CA ILE A 232 1.75 -17.67 -11.15
C ILE A 232 2.00 -19.17 -11.08
N ASP A 233 2.04 -19.68 -9.84
CA ASP A 233 2.20 -21.09 -9.54
C ASP A 233 1.08 -21.60 -8.64
N ASP A 234 0.69 -22.86 -8.80
CA ASP A 234 -0.17 -23.54 -7.85
C ASP A 234 0.58 -23.77 -6.52
N VAL A 235 -0.10 -23.46 -5.42
CA VAL A 235 0.40 -23.74 -4.06
C VAL A 235 -0.34 -24.96 -3.53
N PRO A 236 0.28 -26.16 -3.52
CA PRO A 236 -0.42 -27.42 -3.26
C PRO A 236 -0.68 -27.62 -1.76
N ILE A 237 -1.59 -26.84 -1.19
CA ILE A 237 -2.00 -26.96 0.20
C ILE A 237 -2.96 -28.11 0.34
N SER A 238 -2.58 -29.15 1.10
CA SER A 238 -3.44 -30.31 1.38
C SER A 238 -4.57 -29.99 2.34
N GLY A 239 -5.67 -30.74 2.31
CA GLY A 239 -6.76 -30.68 3.28
C GLY A 239 -7.67 -29.45 3.15
N LEU A 240 -7.81 -28.93 1.92
CA LEU A 240 -8.77 -27.89 1.57
C LEU A 240 -10.09 -28.47 1.06
N GLU A 241 -10.13 -29.74 0.69
CA GLU A 241 -11.29 -30.40 0.12
C GLU A 241 -12.49 -30.30 1.07
N GLY A 242 -13.63 -29.84 0.56
CA GLY A 242 -14.85 -29.66 1.35
C GLY A 242 -14.79 -28.58 2.41
N LYS A 243 -13.74 -27.75 2.42
CA LYS A 243 -13.59 -26.65 3.39
C LYS A 243 -13.70 -25.29 2.72
N LYS A 244 -14.29 -24.35 3.46
CA LYS A 244 -14.39 -22.94 3.10
C LYS A 244 -13.30 -22.15 3.81
N LEU A 245 -12.60 -21.29 3.09
CA LEU A 245 -11.69 -20.32 3.68
C LEU A 245 -12.49 -19.20 4.37
N ILE A 246 -12.32 -19.07 5.69
CA ILE A 246 -12.96 -18.04 6.51
C ILE A 246 -12.04 -16.83 6.67
N TYR A 247 -10.79 -17.09 7.02
CA TYR A 247 -9.78 -16.05 7.24
C TYR A 247 -8.41 -16.56 6.78
N ALA A 248 -7.60 -15.65 6.32
CA ALA A 248 -6.19 -15.90 6.03
C ALA A 248 -5.37 -14.66 6.32
N ASP A 249 -4.17 -14.88 6.82
CA ASP A 249 -3.19 -13.82 7.07
C ASP A 249 -1.78 -14.34 6.87
N ALA A 250 -0.82 -13.41 6.79
CA ALA A 250 0.58 -13.71 6.62
C ALA A 250 1.39 -13.21 7.83
N TYR A 251 2.47 -13.90 8.13
CA TYR A 251 3.45 -13.48 9.14
C TYR A 251 4.86 -13.73 8.65
N LEU A 252 5.85 -13.10 9.29
CA LEU A 252 7.26 -13.33 9.03
C LEU A 252 7.80 -14.39 10.00
N PRO A 253 8.09 -15.61 9.53
CA PRO A 253 8.71 -16.64 10.37
C PRO A 253 10.11 -16.24 10.83
N ASP A 254 10.85 -15.54 9.96
CA ASP A 254 12.18 -15.00 10.22
C ASP A 254 12.26 -13.56 9.68
N PRO A 255 12.43 -12.55 10.55
CA PRO A 255 12.50 -11.15 10.12
C PRO A 255 13.74 -10.82 9.26
N TYR A 256 14.72 -11.74 9.17
CA TYR A 256 15.93 -11.58 8.36
C TYR A 256 15.84 -12.31 7.01
N ALA A 257 14.82 -13.15 6.80
CA ALA A 257 14.63 -13.93 5.58
C ALA A 257 13.49 -13.36 4.73
N ASP A 258 13.78 -12.39 3.88
CA ASP A 258 12.82 -11.69 3.02
C ASP A 258 12.20 -12.58 1.90
N TYR A 259 12.67 -13.82 1.76
CA TYR A 259 12.15 -14.81 0.81
C TYR A 259 11.19 -15.84 1.44
N LEU A 260 11.08 -15.85 2.78
CA LEU A 260 10.24 -16.77 3.53
C LEU A 260 9.03 -16.03 4.08
N CYS A 261 7.85 -16.52 3.82
CA CYS A 261 6.60 -15.98 4.36
C CYS A 261 5.75 -17.09 4.96
N GLY A 262 5.32 -16.89 6.20
CA GLY A 262 4.40 -17.79 6.88
C GLY A 262 2.95 -17.37 6.66
N TYR A 263 2.07 -18.36 6.63
CA TYR A 263 0.64 -18.15 6.44
C TYR A 263 -0.18 -18.89 7.49
N VAL A 264 -1.27 -18.28 7.90
CA VAL A 264 -2.29 -18.89 8.75
C VAL A 264 -3.63 -18.86 8.03
N LEU A 265 -4.30 -20.01 7.95
CA LEU A 265 -5.62 -20.15 7.37
C LEU A 265 -6.60 -20.62 8.44
N LEU A 266 -7.75 -19.96 8.54
CA LEU A 266 -8.91 -20.47 9.27
C LEU A 266 -9.89 -21.05 8.25
N LEU A 267 -10.15 -22.34 8.39
CA LEU A 267 -10.99 -23.12 7.49
C LEU A 267 -12.23 -23.63 8.24
N GLN A 268 -13.37 -23.68 7.55
CA GLN A 268 -14.61 -24.27 8.06
C GLN A 268 -15.02 -25.45 7.17
N ASP A 269 -15.31 -26.61 7.76
CA ASP A 269 -15.83 -27.77 7.05
C ASP A 269 -17.35 -27.68 6.83
N THR A 270 -17.90 -28.69 6.13
CA THR A 270 -19.35 -28.80 5.84
C THR A 270 -20.21 -28.98 7.07
N ASP A 271 -19.63 -29.50 8.16
CA ASP A 271 -20.32 -29.71 9.43
C ASP A 271 -20.27 -28.48 10.34
N GLY A 272 -19.62 -27.42 9.88
CA GLY A 272 -19.47 -26.16 10.60
C GLY A 272 -18.27 -26.09 11.57
N ASN A 273 -17.44 -27.15 11.63
CA ASN A 273 -16.26 -27.15 12.50
C ASN A 273 -15.13 -26.30 11.90
N TYR A 274 -14.39 -25.64 12.79
CA TYR A 274 -13.27 -24.81 12.39
C TYR A 274 -11.93 -25.54 12.58
N SER A 275 -11.03 -25.31 11.66
CA SER A 275 -9.63 -25.77 11.75
C SER A 275 -8.67 -24.67 11.34
N VAL A 276 -7.53 -24.61 12.02
CA VAL A 276 -6.44 -23.70 11.70
C VAL A 276 -5.35 -24.49 10.99
N LYS A 277 -4.82 -23.93 9.91
CA LYS A 277 -3.68 -24.48 9.17
C LYS A 277 -2.61 -23.41 9.06
N THR A 278 -1.36 -23.77 9.35
CA THR A 278 -0.19 -22.94 9.16
C THR A 278 0.80 -23.62 8.23
N PHE A 279 1.52 -22.84 7.46
CA PHE A 279 2.62 -23.31 6.61
C PHE A 279 3.51 -22.14 6.25
N ASP A 280 4.77 -22.44 5.92
CA ASP A 280 5.70 -21.49 5.37
C ASP A 280 5.84 -21.71 3.87
N LEU A 281 6.04 -20.63 3.13
CA LEU A 281 6.22 -20.64 1.69
C LEU A 281 7.53 -19.97 1.34
N GLU A 282 8.35 -20.67 0.59
CA GLU A 282 9.57 -20.13 0.02
C GLU A 282 9.69 -20.50 -1.47
N TYR A 283 10.70 -19.95 -2.12
CA TYR A 283 11.02 -20.28 -3.50
C TYR A 283 12.40 -20.87 -3.59
N ASP A 284 12.53 -21.92 -4.39
CA ASP A 284 13.84 -22.46 -4.73
C ASP A 284 14.60 -21.52 -5.68
N TRP A 285 15.83 -21.88 -6.00
CA TRP A 285 16.68 -21.10 -6.90
C TRP A 285 16.16 -21.02 -8.34
N GLN A 286 15.22 -21.87 -8.74
CA GLN A 286 14.50 -21.84 -10.02
C GLN A 286 13.22 -21.01 -9.94
N GLY A 287 12.86 -20.48 -8.76
CA GLY A 287 11.64 -19.74 -8.53
C GLY A 287 10.39 -20.61 -8.32
N LYS A 288 10.57 -21.92 -8.09
CA LYS A 288 9.47 -22.83 -7.82
C LYS A 288 9.05 -22.75 -6.37
N VAL A 289 7.73 -22.73 -6.14
CA VAL A 289 7.12 -22.71 -4.80
C VAL A 289 7.45 -23.97 -4.02
N ILE A 290 7.91 -23.79 -2.78
CA ILE A 290 8.14 -24.85 -1.79
C ILE A 290 7.30 -24.54 -0.54
N ILE A 291 6.51 -25.51 -0.08
CA ILE A 291 5.80 -25.46 1.20
C ILE A 291 6.63 -26.20 2.25
N LYS A 292 6.83 -25.57 3.38
CA LYS A 292 7.49 -26.14 4.58
C LYS A 292 6.52 -26.38 5.71
#